data_a23203abd063d1a2dd9530e05aeb1129
#
_entry.id   a23203abd063d1a2dd9530e05aeb1129
#
_cell.length_a   1.000
_cell.length_b   1.000
_cell.length_c   1.000
_cell.angle_alpha   90.00
_cell.angle_beta   90.00
_cell.angle_gamma   90.00
#
_symmetry.space_group_name_H-M   'P 1'
#
loop_
_entity.id
_entity.type
_entity.pdbx_description
1 polymer ?
#
loop_
_entity_poly.entity_id
_entity_poly.type
_entity_poly.pdbx_seq_one_letter_code
_entity_poly.pdbx_strand_id
1 'polypeptide(L)'
;YIGCMLLCIAAVSSAQTYDVIERRNSWNAGTNVTGIMMDSVTVSYAELYGKNNHGDFRNYYEAGKLWNAGAVAKSITHLKKYSLIGSFSFDHTSGKDMSGSMFIHPGFYPVDLLEFTPGRKDLQTYAFMGGIAADAGTNWRIGGKIDFTSANYSKRKDLRHTNYRLDLKVAPGIMYH
;
A
#
# COMPACT_ATOMS: atom_id res chain seq x y z
N TYR A 1 17.63 24.42 -4.80
CA TYR A 1 17.23 23.97 -3.45
C TYR A 1 15.81 24.45 -3.05
N ILE A 2 15.41 25.65 -3.40
CA ILE A 2 14.09 26.23 -3.08
C ILE A 2 12.96 25.53 -3.85
N GLY A 3 13.18 25.11 -5.09
CA GLY A 3 12.19 24.40 -5.89
C GLY A 3 11.81 23.02 -5.35
N CYS A 4 12.77 22.28 -4.78
CA CYS A 4 12.53 20.96 -4.19
C CYS A 4 11.71 21.05 -2.88
N MET A 5 11.94 22.11 -2.09
CA MET A 5 11.21 22.36 -0.84
C MET A 5 9.75 22.75 -1.08
N LEU A 6 9.47 23.52 -2.13
CA LEU A 6 8.11 23.89 -2.54
C LEU A 6 7.30 22.69 -3.07
N LEU A 7 7.95 21.76 -3.78
CA LEU A 7 7.30 20.53 -4.24
C LEU A 7 6.90 19.61 -3.08
N CYS A 8 7.75 19.49 -2.06
CA CYS A 8 7.45 18.71 -0.87
C CYS A 8 6.27 19.28 -0.06
N ILE A 9 6.17 20.62 0.06
CA ILE A 9 5.08 21.27 0.79
C ILE A 9 3.74 21.07 0.07
N ALA A 10 3.70 21.17 -1.25
CA ALA A 10 2.50 20.93 -2.05
C ALA A 10 2.04 19.46 -1.97
N ALA A 11 2.97 18.51 -2.00
CA ALA A 11 2.67 17.08 -1.87
C ALA A 11 2.06 16.73 -0.52
N VAL A 12 2.59 17.27 0.58
CA VAL A 12 2.07 17.05 1.94
C VAL A 12 0.64 17.60 2.08
N SER A 13 0.37 18.79 1.56
CA SER A 13 -0.98 19.38 1.57
C SER A 13 -2.00 18.52 0.81
N SER A 14 -1.64 18.03 -0.37
CA SER A 14 -2.50 17.16 -1.18
C SER A 14 -2.75 15.79 -0.53
N ALA A 15 -1.74 15.22 0.12
CA ALA A 15 -1.87 13.96 0.84
C ALA A 15 -2.83 14.08 2.03
N GLN A 16 -2.71 15.15 2.82
CA GLN A 16 -3.64 15.42 3.93
C GLN A 16 -5.08 15.59 3.44
N THR A 17 -5.28 16.29 2.33
CA THR A 17 -6.61 16.47 1.72
C THR A 17 -7.20 15.14 1.28
N TYR A 18 -6.38 14.28 0.64
CA TYR A 18 -6.81 12.95 0.21
C TYR A 18 -7.27 12.10 1.40
N ASP A 19 -6.49 12.02 2.46
CA ASP A 19 -6.80 11.24 3.66
C ASP A 19 -8.08 11.71 4.35
N VAL A 20 -8.32 13.02 4.38
CA VAL A 20 -9.56 13.59 4.93
C VAL A 20 -10.78 13.19 4.11
N ILE A 21 -10.66 13.23 2.78
CA ILE A 21 -11.74 12.82 1.86
C ILE A 21 -12.01 11.32 2.01
N GLU A 22 -10.97 10.50 2.00
CA GLU A 22 -11.07 9.05 2.13
C GLU A 22 -11.75 8.65 3.46
N ARG A 23 -11.39 9.29 4.57
CA ARG A 23 -11.97 9.01 5.90
C ARG A 23 -13.41 9.51 6.05
N ARG A 24 -13.77 10.60 5.40
CA ARG A 24 -15.14 11.16 5.46
C ARG A 24 -16.12 10.41 4.59
N ASN A 25 -15.66 9.71 3.58
CA ASN A 25 -16.51 8.96 2.69
C ASN A 25 -16.88 7.61 3.33
N SER A 26 -17.98 7.60 4.09
CA SER A 26 -18.49 6.41 4.76
C SER A 26 -18.81 5.25 3.80
N TRP A 27 -19.04 5.52 2.54
CA TRP A 27 -19.31 4.53 1.49
C TRP A 27 -18.03 3.80 1.05
N ASN A 28 -16.86 4.37 1.32
CA ASN A 28 -15.57 3.70 1.12
C ASN A 28 -15.17 2.78 2.28
N ALA A 29 -15.92 2.76 3.36
CA ALA A 29 -15.64 1.90 4.52
C ALA A 29 -15.70 0.40 4.20
N GLY A 30 -16.27 0.03 3.06
CA GLY A 30 -16.38 -1.34 2.57
C GLY A 30 -15.61 -1.59 1.27
N THR A 31 -15.94 -2.69 0.63
CA THR A 31 -15.37 -3.09 -0.65
C THR A 31 -16.14 -2.54 -1.85
N ASN A 32 -17.33 -1.95 -1.63
CA ASN A 32 -18.21 -1.47 -2.69
C ASN A 32 -17.72 -0.13 -3.27
N VAL A 33 -17.09 -0.19 -4.41
CA VAL A 33 -16.51 0.97 -5.09
C VAL A 33 -17.52 1.98 -5.58
N THR A 34 -18.79 1.61 -5.74
CA THR A 34 -19.83 2.54 -6.22
C THR A 34 -20.05 3.71 -5.28
N GLY A 35 -19.64 3.57 -4.01
CA GLY A 35 -19.70 4.63 -3.01
C GLY A 35 -18.85 5.87 -3.35
N ILE A 36 -17.81 5.75 -4.18
CA ILE A 36 -17.01 6.91 -4.60
C ILE A 36 -17.81 7.93 -5.40
N MET A 37 -18.90 7.54 -6.01
CA MET A 37 -19.81 8.45 -6.75
C MET A 37 -20.69 9.31 -5.83
N MET A 38 -20.63 9.11 -4.52
CA MET A 38 -21.35 9.95 -3.56
C MET A 38 -20.60 11.25 -3.23
N ASP A 39 -19.34 11.35 -3.63
CA ASP A 39 -18.51 12.54 -3.52
C ASP A 39 -18.21 13.10 -4.91
N SER A 40 -17.83 14.38 -4.99
CA SER A 40 -17.49 15.08 -6.22
C SER A 40 -16.05 15.62 -6.22
N VAL A 41 -15.29 15.39 -5.18
CA VAL A 41 -13.95 15.95 -5.02
C VAL A 41 -12.93 15.11 -5.76
N THR A 42 -12.30 15.71 -6.78
CA THR A 42 -11.14 15.13 -7.48
C THR A 42 -9.86 15.52 -6.77
N VAL A 43 -9.06 14.54 -6.40
CA VAL A 43 -7.77 14.75 -5.73
C VAL A 43 -6.77 13.67 -6.10
N SER A 44 -5.52 14.06 -6.28
CA SER A 44 -4.42 13.15 -6.53
C SER A 44 -3.18 13.61 -5.77
N TYR A 45 -2.38 12.67 -5.29
CA TYR A 45 -1.07 12.98 -4.74
C TYR A 45 -0.07 11.86 -5.02
N ALA A 46 1.20 12.21 -4.93
CA ALA A 46 2.30 11.26 -4.95
C ALA A 46 3.31 11.64 -3.87
N GLU A 47 3.85 10.64 -3.20
CA GLU A 47 4.81 10.79 -2.12
C GLU A 47 5.99 9.84 -2.33
N LEU A 48 7.19 10.32 -2.05
CA LEU A 48 8.41 9.51 -1.94
C LEU A 48 8.90 9.64 -0.50
N TYR A 49 9.22 8.51 0.11
CA TYR A 49 9.72 8.50 1.47
C TYR A 49 10.96 7.64 1.62
N GLY A 50 11.78 8.02 2.62
CA GLY A 50 12.93 7.24 3.05
C GLY A 50 13.07 7.31 4.56
N LYS A 51 13.36 6.18 5.19
CA LYS A 51 13.56 6.07 6.63
C LYS A 51 14.79 5.24 6.91
N ASN A 52 15.61 5.70 7.83
CA ASN A 52 16.78 4.97 8.31
C ASN A 52 16.69 4.83 9.84
N ASN A 53 16.67 3.59 10.29
CA ASN A 53 16.67 3.25 11.70
C ASN A 53 17.99 2.58 12.07
N HIS A 54 18.60 3.00 13.15
CA HIS A 54 19.78 2.36 13.72
C HIS A 54 19.73 2.46 15.26
N GLY A 55 20.29 1.47 15.93
CA GLY A 55 20.34 1.44 17.38
C GLY A 55 20.56 0.05 17.93
N ASP A 56 20.91 -0.01 19.20
CA ASP A 56 21.18 -1.26 19.92
C ASP A 56 19.96 -1.77 20.71
N PHE A 57 18.94 -0.91 20.91
CA PHE A 57 17.68 -1.31 21.55
C PHE A 57 16.79 -2.04 20.53
N ARG A 58 16.98 -3.36 20.45
CA ARG A 58 16.32 -4.24 19.49
C ARG A 58 16.15 -5.64 20.04
N ASN A 59 15.17 -6.37 19.52
CA ASN A 59 15.06 -7.81 19.77
C ASN A 59 16.20 -8.56 19.04
N TYR A 60 16.48 -9.77 19.50
CA TYR A 60 17.55 -10.61 18.95
C TYR A 60 17.47 -10.82 17.42
N TYR A 61 16.26 -10.90 16.88
CA TYR A 61 16.00 -11.14 15.45
C TYR A 61 15.83 -9.87 14.61
N GLU A 62 15.79 -8.70 15.24
CA GLU A 62 15.62 -7.42 14.55
C GLU A 62 16.93 -6.88 13.98
N ALA A 63 16.81 -6.01 12.98
CA ALA A 63 17.97 -5.37 12.35
C ALA A 63 18.60 -4.33 13.26
N GLY A 64 19.94 -4.37 13.43
CA GLY A 64 20.68 -3.28 14.04
C GLY A 64 20.77 -2.03 13.17
N LYS A 65 20.65 -2.20 11.85
CA LYS A 65 20.59 -1.13 10.85
C LYS A 65 19.53 -1.52 9.83
N LEU A 66 18.48 -0.70 9.74
CA LEU A 66 17.38 -0.90 8.82
C LEU A 66 17.14 0.39 8.03
N TRP A 67 17.04 0.27 6.72
CA TRP A 67 16.55 1.35 5.87
C TRP A 67 15.31 0.91 5.12
N ASN A 68 14.43 1.85 4.90
CA ASN A 68 13.21 1.68 4.15
C ASN A 68 13.06 2.86 3.19
N ALA A 69 12.67 2.58 1.97
CA ALA A 69 12.35 3.60 0.98
C ALA A 69 11.13 3.14 0.17
N GLY A 70 10.30 4.08 -0.18
CA GLY A 70 9.10 3.76 -0.93
C GLY A 70 8.49 4.94 -1.65
N ALA A 71 7.46 4.62 -2.42
CA ALA A 71 6.67 5.56 -3.17
C ALA A 71 5.19 5.22 -3.01
N VAL A 72 4.36 6.23 -2.87
CA VAL A 72 2.90 6.11 -2.84
C VAL A 72 2.31 7.11 -3.82
N ALA A 73 1.36 6.67 -4.62
CA ALA A 73 0.52 7.53 -5.45
C ALA A 73 -0.93 7.13 -5.29
N LYS A 74 -1.81 8.09 -5.08
CA LYS A 74 -3.25 7.86 -4.97
C LYS A 74 -4.00 8.91 -5.76
N SER A 75 -5.13 8.50 -6.34
CA SER A 75 -5.98 9.40 -7.12
C SER A 75 -7.45 9.00 -6.99
N ILE A 76 -8.31 10.01 -6.82
CA ILE A 76 -9.76 9.93 -7.01
C ILE A 76 -10.11 10.94 -8.07
N THR A 77 -10.82 10.52 -9.11
CA THR A 77 -11.21 11.38 -10.23
C THR A 77 -12.67 11.17 -10.56
N HIS A 78 -13.44 12.25 -10.56
CA HIS A 78 -14.84 12.24 -10.93
C HIS A 78 -15.05 12.83 -12.32
N LEU A 79 -15.72 12.07 -13.16
CA LEU A 79 -16.13 12.45 -14.51
C LEU A 79 -17.66 12.45 -14.58
N LYS A 80 -18.23 13.02 -15.63
CA LYS A 80 -19.69 13.24 -15.72
C LYS A 80 -20.56 11.99 -15.47
N LYS A 81 -20.07 10.80 -15.90
CA LYS A 81 -20.84 9.54 -15.85
C LYS A 81 -20.16 8.43 -15.07
N TYR A 82 -18.93 8.63 -14.65
CA TYR A 82 -18.17 7.61 -13.92
C TYR A 82 -17.12 8.24 -13.03
N SER A 83 -16.73 7.53 -12.02
CA SER A 83 -15.68 7.90 -11.08
C SER A 83 -14.61 6.81 -11.05
N LEU A 84 -13.37 7.23 -10.92
CA LEU A 84 -12.21 6.39 -10.88
C LEU A 84 -11.50 6.57 -9.55
N ILE A 85 -11.02 5.48 -8.99
CA ILE A 85 -10.08 5.48 -7.86
C ILE A 85 -8.89 4.62 -8.20
N GLY A 86 -7.72 5.06 -7.85
CA GLY A 86 -6.49 4.31 -8.04
C GLY A 86 -5.49 4.59 -6.95
N SER A 87 -4.73 3.57 -6.58
CA SER A 87 -3.54 3.73 -5.75
C SER A 87 -2.45 2.79 -6.21
N PHE A 88 -1.23 3.26 -6.07
CA PHE A 88 -0.02 2.48 -6.24
C PHE A 88 0.87 2.73 -5.03
N SER A 89 1.47 1.68 -4.50
CA SER A 89 2.54 1.81 -3.52
C SER A 89 3.66 0.82 -3.80
N PHE A 90 4.86 1.29 -3.57
CA PHE A 90 6.08 0.49 -3.55
C PHE A 90 6.78 0.73 -2.23
N ASP A 91 7.21 -0.33 -1.58
CA ASP A 91 8.00 -0.30 -0.36
C ASP A 91 9.19 -1.26 -0.48
N HIS A 92 10.36 -0.79 -0.12
CA HIS A 92 11.55 -1.62 -0.03
C HIS A 92 12.20 -1.41 1.33
N THR A 93 12.26 -2.49 2.10
CA THR A 93 12.92 -2.51 3.41
C THR A 93 14.13 -3.44 3.35
N SER A 94 15.26 -2.98 3.84
CA SER A 94 16.48 -3.76 3.94
C SER A 94 17.08 -3.63 5.33
N GLY A 95 17.28 -4.75 6.01
CA GLY A 95 17.88 -4.82 7.33
C GLY A 95 19.14 -5.67 7.36
N LYS A 96 20.14 -5.23 8.14
CA LYS A 96 21.37 -6.00 8.40
C LYS A 96 21.24 -6.74 9.73
N ASP A 97 21.90 -7.90 9.79
CA ASP A 97 21.99 -8.74 10.99
C ASP A 97 20.64 -9.22 11.52
N MET A 98 19.71 -9.48 10.61
CA MET A 98 18.39 -10.04 10.90
C MET A 98 18.43 -11.56 10.97
N SER A 99 17.70 -12.11 11.95
CA SER A 99 17.41 -13.55 12.09
C SER A 99 15.89 -13.76 12.29
N GLY A 100 15.47 -14.87 12.86
CA GLY A 100 14.07 -15.14 13.16
C GLY A 100 13.29 -15.77 12.01
N SER A 101 12.02 -15.49 11.89
CA SER A 101 11.14 -16.13 10.90
C SER A 101 11.64 -16.00 9.47
N MET A 102 11.49 -17.09 8.72
CA MET A 102 11.74 -17.14 7.28
C MET A 102 10.51 -16.69 6.47
N PHE A 103 9.36 -16.47 7.10
CA PHE A 103 8.13 -16.08 6.43
C PHE A 103 7.90 -14.56 6.44
N ILE A 104 7.20 -14.06 5.43
CA ILE A 104 6.78 -12.66 5.33
C ILE A 104 5.88 -12.26 6.51
N HIS A 105 5.01 -13.17 6.92
CA HIS A 105 4.09 -12.98 8.05
C HIS A 105 4.32 -14.07 9.09
N PRO A 106 5.16 -13.82 10.10
CA PRO A 106 5.34 -14.73 11.21
C PRO A 106 4.01 -15.00 11.91
N GLY A 107 3.75 -16.28 12.25
CA GLY A 107 2.54 -16.70 12.93
C GLY A 107 1.28 -16.84 12.06
N PHE A 108 1.37 -16.58 10.76
CA PHE A 108 0.25 -16.81 9.83
C PHE A 108 0.02 -18.31 9.56
N TYR A 109 1.08 -19.10 9.55
CA TYR A 109 1.03 -20.54 9.38
C TYR A 109 1.10 -21.26 10.75
N PRO A 110 0.56 -22.49 10.86
CA PRO A 110 0.63 -23.27 12.09
C PRO A 110 2.06 -23.60 12.55
N VAL A 111 3.00 -23.59 11.62
CA VAL A 111 4.43 -23.85 11.85
C VAL A 111 5.23 -22.68 11.29
N ASP A 112 6.17 -22.16 12.07
CA ASP A 112 7.13 -21.16 11.64
C ASP A 112 8.52 -21.82 11.47
N LEU A 113 9.22 -21.40 10.43
CA LEU A 113 10.62 -21.78 10.19
C LEU A 113 11.50 -20.64 10.71
N LEU A 114 12.20 -20.94 11.80
CA LEU A 114 13.10 -19.98 12.43
C LEU A 114 14.53 -20.18 11.96
N GLU A 115 15.20 -19.09 11.73
CA GLU A 115 16.59 -19.00 11.37
C GLU A 115 17.34 -18.17 12.41
N PHE A 116 18.46 -18.68 12.92
CA PHE A 116 19.24 -18.05 13.97
C PHE A 116 20.56 -17.44 13.47
N THR A 117 20.93 -17.66 12.20
CA THR A 117 22.12 -17.08 11.62
C THR A 117 21.87 -15.66 11.13
N PRO A 118 22.43 -14.61 11.76
CA PRO A 118 22.18 -13.23 11.33
C PRO A 118 22.62 -12.97 9.90
N GLY A 119 21.87 -12.15 9.18
CA GLY A 119 22.19 -11.78 7.82
C GLY A 119 21.34 -10.62 7.29
N ARG A 120 21.68 -10.18 6.08
CA ARG A 120 20.89 -9.15 5.40
C ARG A 120 19.63 -9.79 4.82
N LYS A 121 18.48 -9.23 5.22
CA LYS A 121 17.17 -9.56 4.67
C LYS A 121 16.60 -8.35 3.94
N ASP A 122 15.95 -8.62 2.82
CA ASP A 122 15.33 -7.61 1.98
C ASP A 122 13.84 -7.98 1.79
N LEU A 123 12.94 -7.02 2.06
CA LEU A 123 11.51 -7.12 1.82
C LEU A 123 11.11 -6.06 0.80
N GLN A 124 10.46 -6.49 -0.28
CA GLN A 124 9.90 -5.62 -1.30
C GLN A 124 8.40 -5.88 -1.40
N THR A 125 7.61 -4.82 -1.39
CA THR A 125 6.17 -4.91 -1.52
C THR A 125 5.70 -3.94 -2.59
N TYR A 126 4.87 -4.44 -3.50
CA TYR A 126 4.16 -3.66 -4.50
C TYR A 126 2.68 -3.84 -4.25
N ALA A 127 1.94 -2.77 -4.14
CA ALA A 127 0.48 -2.82 -4.07
C ALA A 127 -0.12 -1.88 -5.11
N PHE A 128 -1.16 -2.36 -5.76
CA PHE A 128 -1.95 -1.64 -6.73
C PHE A 128 -3.43 -1.83 -6.40
N MET A 129 -4.17 -0.75 -6.44
CA MET A 129 -5.63 -0.78 -6.36
C MET A 129 -6.19 0.08 -7.49
N GLY A 130 -7.15 -0.45 -8.20
CA GLY A 130 -7.89 0.27 -9.23
C GLY A 130 -9.38 0.01 -9.11
N GLY A 131 -10.19 1.04 -9.26
CA GLY A 131 -11.63 0.91 -9.22
C GLY A 131 -12.33 1.90 -10.14
N ILE A 132 -13.46 1.48 -10.66
CA ILE A 132 -14.35 2.29 -11.48
C ILE A 132 -15.79 2.11 -10.99
N ALA A 133 -16.52 3.21 -10.97
CA ALA A 133 -17.96 3.21 -10.72
C ALA A 133 -18.65 4.11 -11.75
N ALA A 134 -19.84 3.71 -12.21
CA ALA A 134 -20.60 4.42 -13.20
C ALA A 134 -22.11 4.37 -12.91
N ASP A 135 -22.84 5.40 -13.35
CA ASP A 135 -24.29 5.37 -13.36
C ASP A 135 -24.82 4.39 -14.42
N ALA A 136 -25.74 3.51 -14.01
CA ALA A 136 -26.41 2.52 -14.85
C ALA A 136 -27.92 2.78 -14.86
N GLY A 137 -28.33 3.89 -15.43
CA GLY A 137 -29.71 4.36 -15.43
C GLY A 137 -29.99 5.39 -14.33
N THR A 138 -31.25 5.54 -13.93
CA THR A 138 -31.70 6.61 -13.03
C THR A 138 -31.36 6.31 -11.56
N ASN A 139 -31.46 5.04 -11.15
CA ASN A 139 -31.42 4.65 -9.74
C ASN A 139 -30.32 3.63 -9.43
N TRP A 140 -29.55 3.20 -10.43
CA TRP A 140 -28.53 2.18 -10.26
C TRP A 140 -27.13 2.73 -10.50
N ARG A 141 -26.20 2.27 -9.69
CA ARG A 141 -24.75 2.45 -9.90
C ARG A 141 -24.09 1.09 -9.91
N ILE A 142 -23.19 0.89 -10.84
CA ILE A 142 -22.39 -0.32 -10.96
C ILE A 142 -20.91 0.02 -10.92
N GLY A 143 -20.10 -0.93 -10.49
CA GLY A 143 -18.67 -0.71 -10.47
C GLY A 143 -17.88 -2.00 -10.21
N GLY A 144 -16.58 -1.85 -10.22
CA GLY A 144 -15.66 -2.92 -9.88
C GLY A 144 -14.35 -2.39 -9.33
N LYS A 145 -13.75 -3.15 -8.44
CA LYS A 145 -12.49 -2.83 -7.78
C LYS A 145 -11.55 -4.03 -7.87
N ILE A 146 -10.29 -3.76 -8.14
CA ILE A 146 -9.21 -4.74 -8.12
C ILE A 146 -8.18 -4.26 -7.11
N ASP A 147 -7.82 -5.11 -6.16
CA ASP A 147 -6.68 -4.94 -5.26
C ASP A 147 -5.66 -6.03 -5.58
N PHE A 148 -4.43 -5.63 -5.82
CA PHE A 148 -3.31 -6.51 -6.09
C PHE A 148 -2.15 -6.18 -5.16
N THR A 149 -1.57 -7.19 -4.52
CA THR A 149 -0.37 -7.03 -3.71
C THR A 149 0.61 -8.14 -4.04
N SER A 150 1.84 -7.77 -4.30
CA SER A 150 2.97 -8.68 -4.47
C SER A 150 4.05 -8.33 -3.47
N ALA A 151 4.54 -9.32 -2.73
CA ALA A 151 5.64 -9.16 -1.79
C ALA A 151 6.70 -10.23 -2.00
N ASN A 152 7.96 -9.84 -1.87
CA ASN A 152 9.12 -10.71 -1.91
C ASN A 152 9.95 -10.47 -0.65
N TYR A 153 10.19 -11.55 0.10
CA TYR A 153 11.02 -11.52 1.29
C TYR A 153 12.15 -12.53 1.14
N SER A 154 13.38 -12.06 1.14
CA SER A 154 14.55 -12.88 0.86
C SER A 154 15.72 -12.53 1.75
N LYS A 155 16.60 -13.53 1.95
CA LYS A 155 17.90 -13.36 2.60
C LYS A 155 19.01 -13.44 1.56
N ARG A 156 19.85 -12.44 1.49
CA ARG A 156 20.87 -12.30 0.45
C ARG A 156 21.86 -13.47 0.37
N LYS A 157 22.21 -14.09 1.51
CA LYS A 157 23.21 -15.17 1.58
C LYS A 157 22.61 -16.58 1.56
N ASP A 158 21.29 -16.72 1.64
CA ASP A 158 20.62 -18.02 1.67
C ASP A 158 19.43 -18.04 0.72
N LEU A 159 19.64 -18.64 -0.44
CA LEU A 159 18.62 -18.73 -1.48
C LEU A 159 17.38 -19.56 -1.07
N ARG A 160 17.50 -20.39 -0.02
CA ARG A 160 16.36 -21.15 0.52
C ARG A 160 15.38 -20.24 1.24
N HIS A 161 15.86 -19.11 1.78
CA HIS A 161 15.05 -18.08 2.39
C HIS A 161 14.53 -17.10 1.33
N THR A 162 13.61 -17.57 0.50
CA THR A 162 12.95 -16.74 -0.51
C THR A 162 11.45 -17.01 -0.46
N ASN A 163 10.68 -15.99 -0.15
CA ASN A 163 9.23 -16.06 -0.05
C ASN A 163 8.60 -15.07 -1.01
N TYR A 164 7.65 -15.57 -1.78
CA TYR A 164 6.81 -14.75 -2.64
C TYR A 164 5.36 -14.85 -2.15
N ARG A 165 4.73 -13.69 -2.05
CA ARG A 165 3.31 -13.58 -1.78
C ARG A 165 2.66 -12.81 -2.92
N LEU A 166 1.52 -13.30 -3.38
CA LEU A 166 0.70 -12.64 -4.35
C LEU A 166 -0.75 -12.72 -3.88
N ASP A 167 -1.36 -11.56 -3.67
CA ASP A 167 -2.77 -11.44 -3.35
C ASP A 167 -3.48 -10.70 -4.47
N LEU A 168 -4.57 -11.26 -4.95
CA LEU A 168 -5.48 -10.63 -5.90
C LEU A 168 -6.89 -10.70 -5.38
N LYS A 169 -7.53 -9.54 -5.25
CA LYS A 169 -8.93 -9.42 -4.87
C LYS A 169 -9.67 -8.64 -5.94
N VAL A 170 -10.78 -9.19 -6.41
CA VAL A 170 -11.70 -8.54 -7.33
C VAL A 170 -13.06 -8.40 -6.64
N ALA A 171 -13.59 -7.20 -6.61
CA ALA A 171 -14.84 -6.89 -5.92
C ALA A 171 -15.78 -6.13 -6.87
N PRO A 172 -16.77 -6.80 -7.49
CA PRO A 172 -17.85 -6.12 -8.16
C PRO A 172 -18.72 -5.38 -7.14
N GLY A 173 -19.27 -4.24 -7.56
CA GLY A 173 -20.12 -3.41 -6.71
C GLY A 173 -21.38 -2.99 -7.43
N ILE A 174 -22.48 -2.95 -6.71
CA ILE A 174 -23.76 -2.41 -7.16
C ILE A 174 -24.40 -1.62 -6.03
N MET A 175 -25.07 -0.53 -6.38
CA MET A 175 -25.82 0.30 -5.44
C MET A 175 -27.12 0.77 -6.10
N TYR A 176 -28.19 0.73 -5.34
CA TYR A 176 -29.50 1.31 -5.66
C TYR A 176 -29.75 2.52 -4.76
N HIS A 177 -30.24 3.63 -5.30
CA HIS A 177 -30.54 4.86 -4.54
C HIS A 177 -31.80 5.54 -5.06
#